data_1c71c9a8baf5de38d55c7b6ec7fbee84
#
_entry.id   1c71c9a8baf5de38d55c7b6ec7fbee84
#
_cell.length_a   1.000
_cell.length_b   1.000
_cell.length_c   1.000
_cell.angle_alpha   90.00
_cell.angle_beta   90.00
_cell.angle_gamma   90.00
#
_symmetry.space_group_name_H-M   'P 1'
#
loop_
_entity.id
_entity.type
_entity.pdbx_description
1 polymer ?
#
loop_
_entity_poly.entity_id
_entity_poly.type
_entity_poly.pdbx_seq_one_letter_code
_entity_poly.pdbx_strand_id
1 'polypeptide(L)'
;AQDFKGFIWLSTFNSLGHYDGNSFVTFRPQSGEELSLADHRIRSVQEDSDGFLWITTSAEQISCYDLKKDCFVDFTGKGEMKDRYNEVTILPNKDIWLWGRVQGCRKITYKNNKFSSETYSTDNHKLKSDNIRFLSVFDSNSIWIGTGKGLYLLKDNTLECIDSTHYFLQSAVIDNTIYFITSEGFIWKYNQQHLTKVAN
;
A
#
# COMPACT_ATOMS: atom_id res chain seq x y z
N ALA A 1 7.60 3.15 -14.59
CA ALA A 1 7.50 1.69 -14.55
C ALA A 1 7.48 1.13 -15.96
N GLN A 2 7.83 -0.13 -16.12
CA GLN A 2 7.62 -0.91 -17.34
C GLN A 2 6.66 -2.04 -17.01
N ASP A 3 5.62 -2.23 -17.83
CA ASP A 3 4.64 -3.29 -17.63
C ASP A 3 5.04 -4.62 -18.30
N PHE A 4 4.26 -5.68 -18.05
CA PHE A 4 4.54 -7.02 -18.59
C PHE A 4 4.47 -7.09 -20.13
N LYS A 5 3.83 -6.13 -20.80
CA LYS A 5 3.81 -6.00 -22.26
C LYS A 5 5.06 -5.28 -22.79
N GLY A 6 5.91 -4.76 -21.91
CA GLY A 6 7.10 -3.98 -22.24
C GLY A 6 6.84 -2.49 -22.44
N PHE A 7 5.62 -2.01 -22.21
CA PHE A 7 5.26 -0.61 -22.35
C PHE A 7 5.77 0.22 -21.17
N ILE A 8 6.09 1.47 -21.41
CA ILE A 8 6.65 2.37 -20.41
C ILE A 8 5.56 3.27 -19.84
N TRP A 9 5.39 3.26 -18.53
CA TRP A 9 4.49 4.14 -17.78
C TRP A 9 5.29 5.26 -17.12
N LEU A 10 4.96 6.48 -17.47
CA LEU A 10 5.65 7.68 -17.03
C LEU A 10 4.70 8.58 -16.25
N SER A 11 5.05 8.89 -15.01
CA SER A 11 4.39 9.97 -14.27
C SER A 11 4.91 11.30 -14.77
N THR A 12 4.01 12.21 -15.14
CA THR A 12 4.33 13.59 -15.46
C THR A 12 3.72 14.51 -14.41
N PHE A 13 4.01 15.82 -14.50
CA PHE A 13 3.46 16.78 -13.55
C PHE A 13 1.92 16.87 -13.60
N ASN A 14 1.30 16.57 -14.77
CA ASN A 14 -0.14 16.76 -14.98
C ASN A 14 -0.87 15.52 -15.52
N SER A 15 -0.22 14.36 -15.60
CA SER A 15 -0.82 13.19 -16.25
C SER A 15 -0.02 11.92 -15.99
N LEU A 16 -0.62 10.79 -16.29
CA LEU A 16 0.03 9.50 -16.48
C LEU A 16 0.21 9.27 -17.98
N GLY A 17 1.43 9.01 -18.41
CA GLY A 17 1.75 8.68 -19.80
C GLY A 17 2.01 7.20 -20.00
N HIS A 18 1.58 6.68 -21.13
CA HIS A 18 1.83 5.32 -21.58
C HIS A 18 2.49 5.36 -22.95
N TYR A 19 3.67 4.74 -23.08
CA TYR A 19 4.45 4.68 -24.32
C TYR A 19 4.68 3.24 -24.74
N ASP A 20 4.26 2.89 -25.94
CA ASP A 20 4.31 1.54 -26.53
C ASP A 20 5.52 1.30 -27.45
N GLY A 21 6.47 2.27 -27.52
CA GLY A 21 7.61 2.25 -28.43
C GLY A 21 7.37 3.04 -29.72
N ASN A 22 6.13 3.42 -30.03
CA ASN A 22 5.76 4.15 -31.22
C ASN A 22 4.85 5.35 -30.93
N SER A 23 3.88 5.19 -30.06
CA SER A 23 2.89 6.19 -29.70
C SER A 23 2.90 6.49 -28.20
N PHE A 24 2.42 7.69 -27.85
CA PHE A 24 2.31 8.14 -26.48
C PHE A 24 0.84 8.47 -26.16
N VAL A 25 0.25 7.72 -25.24
CA VAL A 25 -1.11 7.96 -24.75
C VAL A 25 -1.03 8.66 -23.39
N THR A 26 -1.91 9.63 -23.15
CA THR A 26 -1.94 10.39 -21.91
C THR A 26 -3.26 10.18 -21.20
N PHE A 27 -3.22 9.74 -19.94
CA PHE A 27 -4.36 9.63 -19.06
C PHE A 27 -4.43 10.85 -18.13
N ARG A 28 -5.62 11.40 -18.01
CA ARG A 28 -5.94 12.51 -17.09
C ARG A 28 -7.22 12.20 -16.33
N PRO A 29 -7.42 12.80 -15.15
CA PRO A 29 -8.71 12.75 -14.47
C PRO A 29 -9.81 13.25 -15.39
N GLN A 30 -10.95 12.52 -15.43
CA GLN A 30 -12.10 12.88 -16.25
C GLN A 30 -13.26 13.22 -15.32
N SER A 31 -13.75 14.46 -15.42
CA SER A 31 -14.86 14.93 -14.60
C SER A 31 -16.14 14.20 -14.96
N GLY A 32 -16.79 13.58 -13.98
CA GLY A 32 -18.01 12.81 -14.16
C GLY A 32 -17.83 11.35 -14.54
N GLU A 33 -16.59 10.88 -14.73
CA GLU A 33 -16.30 9.46 -14.88
C GLU A 33 -15.83 8.87 -13.55
N GLU A 34 -16.63 7.96 -12.99
CA GLU A 34 -16.32 7.29 -11.71
C GLU A 34 -15.06 6.43 -11.79
N LEU A 35 -14.77 5.84 -12.96
CA LEU A 35 -13.62 5.00 -13.22
C LEU A 35 -12.62 5.73 -14.12
N SER A 36 -11.80 6.57 -13.54
CA SER A 36 -10.74 7.30 -14.23
C SER A 36 -9.52 7.45 -13.32
N LEU A 37 -8.51 8.15 -13.80
CA LEU A 37 -7.37 8.55 -12.99
C LEU A 37 -7.85 9.50 -11.86
N ALA A 38 -7.56 9.18 -10.62
CA ALA A 38 -8.09 9.91 -9.47
C ALA A 38 -7.57 11.35 -9.32
N ASP A 39 -6.30 11.59 -9.69
CA ASP A 39 -5.68 12.92 -9.67
C ASP A 39 -4.56 12.97 -10.73
N HIS A 40 -4.27 14.17 -11.23
CA HIS A 40 -3.24 14.38 -12.26
C HIS A 40 -1.81 14.27 -11.73
N ARG A 41 -1.58 14.42 -10.42
CA ARG A 41 -0.25 14.38 -9.80
C ARG A 41 0.06 12.97 -9.31
N ILE A 42 0.73 12.20 -10.14
CA ILE A 42 1.08 10.82 -9.85
C ILE A 42 2.32 10.76 -8.93
N ARG A 43 2.24 9.95 -7.88
CA ARG A 43 3.36 9.68 -6.97
C ARG A 43 4.10 8.41 -7.33
N SER A 44 3.38 7.32 -7.56
CA SER A 44 3.96 6.04 -7.96
C SER A 44 3.06 5.25 -8.87
N VAL A 45 3.66 4.36 -9.65
CA VAL A 45 2.99 3.38 -10.49
C VAL A 45 3.67 2.04 -10.24
N GLN A 46 2.90 1.03 -9.86
CA GLN A 46 3.39 -0.32 -9.59
C GLN A 46 2.47 -1.33 -10.27
N GLU A 47 3.04 -2.32 -10.93
CA GLU A 47 2.31 -3.43 -11.50
C GLU A 47 2.29 -4.61 -10.52
N ASP A 48 1.14 -5.28 -10.40
CA ASP A 48 1.04 -6.55 -9.70
C ASP A 48 1.15 -7.75 -10.67
N SER A 49 1.26 -8.94 -10.11
CA SER A 49 1.41 -10.18 -10.90
C SER A 49 0.15 -10.62 -11.63
N ASP A 50 -0.99 -10.02 -11.38
CA ASP A 50 -2.25 -10.29 -12.07
C ASP A 50 -2.50 -9.34 -13.26
N GLY A 51 -1.62 -8.33 -13.44
CA GLY A 51 -1.62 -7.37 -14.54
C GLY A 51 -2.49 -6.14 -14.25
N PHE A 52 -2.58 -5.73 -13.00
CA PHE A 52 -3.14 -4.45 -12.60
C PHE A 52 -2.05 -3.45 -12.28
N LEU A 53 -2.22 -2.22 -12.75
CA LEU A 53 -1.40 -1.09 -12.33
C LEU A 53 -2.06 -0.36 -11.17
N TRP A 54 -1.35 -0.24 -10.10
CA TRP A 54 -1.71 0.52 -8.92
C TRP A 54 -1.04 1.89 -8.97
N ILE A 55 -1.85 2.93 -9.04
CA ILE A 55 -1.41 4.30 -9.28
C ILE A 55 -1.75 5.13 -8.06
N THR A 56 -0.72 5.60 -7.34
CA THR A 56 -0.90 6.49 -6.19
C THR A 56 -0.79 7.94 -6.61
N THR A 57 -1.57 8.81 -5.98
CA THR A 57 -1.63 10.23 -6.32
C THR A 57 -1.35 11.13 -5.13
N SER A 58 -1.06 12.40 -5.39
CA SER A 58 -0.84 13.41 -4.34
C SER A 58 -2.13 13.80 -3.61
N ALA A 59 -3.30 13.50 -4.18
CA ALA A 59 -4.59 13.69 -3.51
C ALA A 59 -4.92 12.59 -2.49
N GLU A 60 -3.96 11.68 -2.20
CA GLU A 60 -4.15 10.52 -1.32
C GLU A 60 -5.25 9.58 -1.83
N GLN A 61 -5.36 9.45 -3.14
CA GLN A 61 -6.26 8.54 -3.82
C GLN A 61 -5.49 7.56 -4.68
N ILE A 62 -6.06 6.39 -4.89
CA ILE A 62 -5.45 5.31 -5.65
C ILE A 62 -6.37 4.96 -6.81
N SER A 63 -5.80 4.83 -8.00
CA SER A 63 -6.46 4.29 -9.17
C SER A 63 -5.89 2.91 -9.50
N CYS A 64 -6.74 2.03 -10.02
CA CYS A 64 -6.34 0.72 -10.50
C CYS A 64 -6.68 0.60 -11.99
N TYR A 65 -5.70 0.17 -12.80
CA TYR A 65 -5.86 0.02 -14.23
C TYR A 65 -5.61 -1.44 -14.64
N ASP A 66 -6.56 -2.06 -15.30
CA ASP A 66 -6.45 -3.43 -15.82
C ASP A 66 -5.73 -3.41 -17.17
N LEU A 67 -4.48 -3.85 -17.19
CA LEU A 67 -3.64 -3.89 -18.40
C LEU A 67 -4.17 -4.86 -19.47
N LYS A 68 -4.98 -5.85 -19.09
CA LYS A 68 -5.54 -6.84 -20.02
C LYS A 68 -6.80 -6.31 -20.70
N LYS A 69 -7.60 -5.52 -19.97
CA LYS A 69 -8.85 -4.93 -20.45
C LYS A 69 -8.67 -3.50 -20.97
N ASP A 70 -7.50 -2.91 -20.72
CA ASP A 70 -7.16 -1.55 -21.12
C ASP A 70 -8.12 -0.49 -20.57
N CYS A 71 -8.47 -0.61 -19.28
CA CYS A 71 -9.40 0.30 -18.62
C CYS A 71 -9.15 0.43 -17.11
N PHE A 72 -9.60 1.55 -16.53
CA PHE A 72 -9.67 1.70 -15.08
C PHE A 72 -10.74 0.78 -14.49
N VAL A 73 -10.48 0.24 -13.30
CA VAL A 73 -11.40 -0.71 -12.64
C VAL A 73 -11.70 -0.29 -11.21
N ASP A 74 -12.94 -0.57 -10.77
CA ASP A 74 -13.34 -0.44 -9.39
C ASP A 74 -12.86 -1.65 -8.57
N PHE A 75 -11.80 -1.45 -7.80
CA PHE A 75 -11.30 -2.45 -6.86
C PHE A 75 -11.94 -2.35 -5.48
N THR A 76 -12.80 -1.36 -5.24
CA THR A 76 -13.48 -1.14 -3.96
C THR A 76 -14.82 -1.86 -3.89
N GLY A 77 -15.43 -2.12 -5.04
CA GLY A 77 -16.78 -2.66 -5.18
C GLY A 77 -17.90 -1.68 -4.77
N LYS A 78 -17.58 -0.38 -4.65
CA LYS A 78 -18.51 0.66 -4.18
C LYS A 78 -18.70 1.82 -5.17
N GLY A 79 -18.05 1.78 -6.34
CA GLY A 79 -18.13 2.80 -7.38
C GLY A 79 -17.33 4.08 -7.10
N GLU A 80 -17.28 4.55 -5.88
CA GLU A 80 -16.51 5.73 -5.49
C GLU A 80 -15.41 5.37 -4.48
N MET A 81 -14.18 5.75 -4.76
CA MET A 81 -13.11 5.67 -3.81
C MET A 81 -13.02 6.97 -2.99
N LYS A 82 -13.72 6.98 -1.85
CA LYS A 82 -13.65 8.07 -0.86
C LYS A 82 -12.50 7.89 0.13
N ASP A 83 -11.85 6.73 0.07
CA ASP A 83 -10.81 6.35 1.00
C ASP A 83 -9.49 7.05 0.66
N ARG A 84 -8.80 7.53 1.69
CA ARG A 84 -7.56 8.31 1.56
C ARG A 84 -6.36 7.44 1.91
N TYR A 85 -5.84 6.78 0.88
CA TYR A 85 -4.58 6.04 0.95
C TYR A 85 -3.56 6.68 0.00
N ASN A 86 -2.32 6.73 0.41
CA ASN A 86 -1.27 7.37 -0.37
C ASN A 86 -0.11 6.44 -0.73
N GLU A 87 -0.14 5.21 -0.24
CA GLU A 87 0.88 4.21 -0.50
C GLU A 87 0.24 2.87 -0.87
N VAL A 88 0.96 2.11 -1.70
CA VAL A 88 0.64 0.73 -2.08
C VAL A 88 1.83 -0.16 -1.78
N THR A 89 1.58 -1.31 -1.20
CA THR A 89 2.58 -2.38 -1.02
C THR A 89 2.02 -3.66 -1.61
N ILE A 90 2.73 -4.21 -2.61
CA ILE A 90 2.36 -5.45 -3.27
C ILE A 90 3.20 -6.57 -2.67
N LEU A 91 2.55 -7.62 -2.18
CA LEU A 91 3.20 -8.73 -1.51
C LEU A 91 3.50 -9.90 -2.46
N PRO A 92 4.50 -10.74 -2.14
CA PRO A 92 4.79 -11.95 -2.93
C PRO A 92 3.62 -12.94 -3.03
N ASN A 93 2.73 -12.97 -2.04
CA ASN A 93 1.52 -13.78 -2.02
C ASN A 93 0.35 -13.18 -2.82
N LYS A 94 0.60 -12.08 -3.58
CA LYS A 94 -0.34 -11.31 -4.40
C LYS A 94 -1.36 -10.46 -3.62
N ASP A 95 -1.29 -10.39 -2.32
CA ASP A 95 -2.09 -9.44 -1.57
C ASP A 95 -1.56 -8.03 -1.80
N ILE A 96 -2.47 -7.10 -2.01
CA ILE A 96 -2.17 -5.67 -2.19
C ILE A 96 -2.61 -4.93 -0.95
N TRP A 97 -1.72 -4.12 -0.41
CA TRP A 97 -2.00 -3.32 0.76
C TRP A 97 -2.01 -1.84 0.42
N LEU A 98 -3.14 -1.20 0.67
CA LEU A 98 -3.31 0.25 0.59
C LEU A 98 -3.18 0.82 2.00
N TRP A 99 -2.37 1.85 2.17
CA TRP A 99 -2.17 2.44 3.49
C TRP A 99 -1.84 3.93 3.42
N GLY A 100 -2.01 4.59 4.57
CA GLY A 100 -1.78 6.01 4.67
C GLY A 100 -1.85 6.50 6.11
N ARG A 101 -1.99 7.81 6.27
CA ARG A 101 -1.91 8.45 7.59
C ARG A 101 -3.26 8.73 8.25
N VAL A 102 -4.36 8.44 7.57
CA VAL A 102 -5.69 8.96 7.97
C VAL A 102 -6.71 7.85 8.22
N GLN A 103 -6.64 6.72 7.50
CA GLN A 103 -7.69 5.71 7.50
C GLN A 103 -7.18 4.27 7.76
N GLY A 104 -6.00 4.15 8.40
CA GLY A 104 -5.41 2.86 8.64
C GLY A 104 -4.85 2.22 7.37
N CYS A 105 -5.04 0.91 7.22
CA CYS A 105 -4.65 0.19 6.03
C CYS A 105 -5.77 -0.77 5.58
N ARG A 106 -5.74 -1.10 4.29
CA ARG A 106 -6.69 -2.00 3.65
C ARG A 106 -5.95 -3.05 2.84
N LYS A 107 -6.22 -4.29 3.12
CA LYS A 107 -5.80 -5.44 2.32
C LYS A 107 -6.78 -5.62 1.17
N ILE A 108 -6.28 -5.71 -0.05
CA ILE A 108 -7.02 -6.05 -1.26
C ILE A 108 -6.55 -7.41 -1.75
N THR A 109 -7.48 -8.26 -2.10
CA THR A 109 -7.23 -9.59 -2.67
C THR A 109 -8.04 -9.75 -3.94
N TYR A 110 -7.39 -10.22 -5.03
CA TYR A 110 -8.06 -10.52 -6.29
C TYR A 110 -8.13 -12.04 -6.49
N LYS A 111 -9.34 -12.57 -6.49
CA LYS A 111 -9.60 -14.01 -6.70
C LYS A 111 -10.88 -14.21 -7.51
N ASN A 112 -10.90 -15.20 -8.40
CA ASN A 112 -12.07 -15.55 -9.22
C ASN A 112 -12.67 -14.33 -9.95
N ASN A 113 -11.80 -13.47 -10.51
CA ASN A 113 -12.17 -12.24 -11.22
C ASN A 113 -12.93 -11.21 -10.35
N LYS A 114 -12.74 -11.26 -9.03
CA LYS A 114 -13.35 -10.31 -8.09
C LYS A 114 -12.33 -9.79 -7.09
N PHE A 115 -12.45 -8.49 -6.81
CA PHE A 115 -11.76 -7.88 -5.69
C PHE A 115 -12.54 -8.10 -4.39
N SER A 116 -11.81 -8.36 -3.34
CA SER A 116 -12.30 -8.36 -1.96
C SER A 116 -11.37 -7.55 -1.08
N SER A 117 -11.88 -6.98 0.00
CA SER A 117 -11.07 -6.13 0.86
C SER A 117 -11.34 -6.35 2.34
N GLU A 118 -10.29 -6.16 3.15
CA GLU A 118 -10.34 -6.16 4.60
C GLU A 118 -9.63 -4.92 5.13
N THR A 119 -10.29 -4.17 6.00
CA THR A 119 -9.75 -2.92 6.56
C THR A 119 -9.23 -3.16 7.98
N TYR A 120 -8.12 -2.49 8.31
CA TYR A 120 -7.50 -2.43 9.62
C TYR A 120 -7.42 -0.95 10.02
N SER A 121 -8.23 -0.56 11.01
CA SER A 121 -8.40 0.83 11.43
C SER A 121 -8.80 0.92 12.89
N THR A 122 -8.91 2.14 13.40
CA THR A 122 -9.47 2.42 14.71
C THR A 122 -10.98 2.18 14.76
N ASP A 123 -11.70 2.41 13.67
CA ASP A 123 -13.16 2.26 13.59
C ASP A 123 -13.62 0.81 13.82
N ASN A 124 -12.83 -0.15 13.35
CA ASN A 124 -13.13 -1.58 13.58
C ASN A 124 -12.33 -2.17 14.75
N HIS A 125 -11.71 -1.32 15.57
CA HIS A 125 -10.95 -1.68 16.78
C HIS A 125 -9.75 -2.61 16.56
N LYS A 126 -9.30 -2.76 15.31
CA LYS A 126 -8.10 -3.55 14.98
C LYS A 126 -6.81 -2.81 15.30
N LEU A 127 -6.79 -1.49 15.10
CA LEU A 127 -5.63 -0.65 15.39
C LEU A 127 -5.95 0.41 16.45
N LYS A 128 -4.93 0.91 17.13
CA LYS A 128 -5.04 2.06 18.05
C LYS A 128 -4.78 3.41 17.36
N SER A 129 -4.36 3.40 16.10
CA SER A 129 -4.10 4.59 15.30
C SER A 129 -4.23 4.29 13.83
N ASP A 130 -4.91 5.17 13.09
CA ASP A 130 -5.04 5.12 11.64
C ASP A 130 -3.83 5.71 10.90
N ASN A 131 -2.90 6.31 11.63
CA ASN A 131 -1.67 6.86 11.07
C ASN A 131 -0.66 5.73 10.83
N ILE A 132 -0.75 5.07 9.68
CA ILE A 132 0.22 4.05 9.26
C ILE A 132 1.48 4.74 8.76
N ARG A 133 2.62 4.31 9.27
CA ARG A 133 3.94 4.86 8.94
C ARG A 133 4.72 3.97 7.99
N PHE A 134 4.56 2.68 8.13
CA PHE A 134 5.14 1.69 7.23
C PHE A 134 4.36 0.37 7.29
N LEU A 135 4.44 -0.36 6.18
CA LEU A 135 4.19 -1.80 6.11
C LEU A 135 5.48 -2.47 5.70
N SER A 136 5.89 -3.49 6.41
CA SER A 136 7.12 -4.23 6.14
C SER A 136 6.86 -5.72 6.12
N VAL A 137 7.36 -6.38 5.08
CA VAL A 137 7.33 -7.83 4.95
C VAL A 137 8.65 -8.39 5.45
N PHE A 138 8.58 -9.29 6.40
CA PHE A 138 9.78 -9.96 6.94
C PHE A 138 9.93 -11.36 6.35
N ASP A 139 8.82 -12.08 6.25
CA ASP A 139 8.72 -13.40 5.62
C ASP A 139 7.42 -13.48 4.79
N SER A 140 7.20 -14.60 4.11
CA SER A 140 6.03 -14.79 3.23
C SER A 140 4.67 -14.67 3.93
N ASN A 141 4.63 -14.81 5.26
CA ASN A 141 3.39 -14.90 6.03
C ASN A 141 3.26 -13.79 7.08
N SER A 142 4.27 -12.94 7.23
CA SER A 142 4.34 -11.93 8.29
C SER A 142 4.41 -10.52 7.74
N ILE A 143 3.47 -9.68 8.16
CA ILE A 143 3.43 -8.25 7.83
C ILE A 143 3.51 -7.45 9.13
N TRP A 144 4.49 -6.57 9.17
CA TRP A 144 4.64 -5.61 10.25
C TRP A 144 3.96 -4.30 9.90
N ILE A 145 3.15 -3.78 10.80
CA ILE A 145 2.40 -2.54 10.64
C ILE A 145 2.86 -1.57 11.73
N GLY A 146 3.65 -0.58 11.35
CA GLY A 146 4.05 0.50 12.24
C GLY A 146 3.06 1.65 12.18
N THR A 147 2.61 2.11 13.34
CA THR A 147 1.59 3.16 13.44
C THR A 147 2.02 4.30 14.34
N GLY A 148 1.25 5.39 14.35
CA GLY A 148 1.40 6.50 15.29
C GLY A 148 1.16 6.11 16.77
N LYS A 149 0.61 4.92 17.03
CA LYS A 149 0.40 4.36 18.38
C LYS A 149 0.53 2.85 18.33
N GLY A 150 1.77 2.39 18.21
CA GLY A 150 2.10 0.97 18.35
C GLY A 150 2.62 0.28 17.10
N LEU A 151 3.07 -0.93 17.33
CA LEU A 151 3.60 -1.88 16.37
C LEU A 151 2.75 -3.13 16.39
N TYR A 152 2.35 -3.58 15.23
CA TYR A 152 1.51 -4.76 15.06
C TYR A 152 2.19 -5.76 14.14
N LEU A 153 1.96 -7.04 14.41
CA LEU A 153 2.33 -8.15 13.56
C LEU A 153 1.05 -8.85 13.07
N LEU A 154 0.86 -8.87 11.77
CA LEU A 154 -0.15 -9.71 11.13
C LEU A 154 0.52 -10.97 10.62
N LYS A 155 0.18 -12.10 11.19
CA LYS A 155 0.69 -13.42 10.84
C LYS A 155 -0.46 -14.41 10.73
N ASP A 156 -0.51 -15.17 9.65
CA ASP A 156 -1.55 -16.19 9.40
C ASP A 156 -2.99 -15.67 9.65
N ASN A 157 -3.28 -14.44 9.16
CA ASN A 157 -4.52 -13.69 9.37
C ASN A 157 -4.83 -13.33 10.84
N THR A 158 -3.90 -13.52 11.74
CA THR A 158 -4.03 -13.08 13.15
C THR A 158 -3.23 -11.80 13.36
N LEU A 159 -3.90 -10.75 13.81
CA LEU A 159 -3.28 -9.47 14.15
C LEU A 159 -2.93 -9.43 15.63
N GLU A 160 -1.67 -9.28 15.94
CA GLU A 160 -1.14 -9.15 17.29
C GLU A 160 -0.58 -7.74 17.52
N CYS A 161 -0.89 -7.12 18.65
CA CYS A 161 -0.29 -5.87 19.09
C CYS A 161 0.99 -6.18 19.86
N ILE A 162 2.14 -5.92 19.24
CA ILE A 162 3.47 -6.19 19.82
C ILE A 162 3.88 -5.10 20.80
N ASP A 163 3.59 -3.85 20.45
CA ASP A 163 3.79 -2.67 21.29
C ASP A 163 2.65 -1.69 21.09
N SER A 164 2.18 -1.07 22.16
CA SER A 164 1.06 -0.12 22.10
C SER A 164 1.41 1.26 22.66
N THR A 165 2.68 1.52 22.92
CA THR A 165 3.15 2.70 23.63
C THR A 165 3.99 3.64 22.79
N HIS A 166 4.81 3.11 21.87
CA HIS A 166 5.73 3.90 21.07
C HIS A 166 5.14 4.27 19.70
N TYR A 167 5.65 5.35 19.15
CA TYR A 167 5.38 5.77 17.79
C TYR A 167 6.50 5.24 16.87
N PHE A 168 6.19 4.24 16.06
CA PHE A 168 7.12 3.62 15.15
C PHE A 168 7.13 4.34 13.79
N LEU A 169 8.31 4.76 13.34
CA LEU A 169 8.49 5.57 12.13
C LEU A 169 8.82 4.75 10.90
N GLN A 170 9.68 3.74 11.07
CA GLN A 170 10.24 2.95 9.97
C GLN A 170 10.78 1.61 10.47
N SER A 171 10.95 0.67 9.55
CA SER A 171 11.61 -0.62 9.78
C SER A 171 12.71 -0.86 8.76
N ALA A 172 13.64 -1.75 9.09
CA ALA A 172 14.65 -2.28 8.19
C ALA A 172 14.93 -3.74 8.52
N VAL A 173 15.24 -4.54 7.50
CA VAL A 173 15.69 -5.92 7.68
C VAL A 173 17.19 -5.98 7.40
N ILE A 174 17.96 -6.45 8.38
CA ILE A 174 19.41 -6.57 8.32
C ILE A 174 19.77 -7.95 8.87
N ASP A 175 20.53 -8.74 8.13
CA ASP A 175 20.99 -10.08 8.55
C ASP A 175 19.86 -10.95 9.13
N ASN A 176 18.75 -11.02 8.41
CA ASN A 176 17.56 -11.80 8.80
C ASN A 176 16.96 -11.39 10.16
N THR A 177 17.19 -10.14 10.58
CA THR A 177 16.60 -9.54 11.78
C THR A 177 15.85 -8.27 11.40
N ILE A 178 14.64 -8.08 11.92
CA ILE A 178 13.91 -6.86 11.69
C ILE A 178 14.14 -5.85 12.81
N TYR A 179 14.46 -4.63 12.41
CA TYR A 179 14.68 -3.49 13.28
C TYR A 179 13.62 -2.43 13.05
N PHE A 180 13.32 -1.68 14.09
CA PHE A 180 12.36 -0.60 14.09
C PHE A 180 12.97 0.64 14.75
N ILE A 181 12.62 1.83 14.22
CA ILE A 181 12.97 3.09 14.86
C ILE A 181 11.70 3.81 15.32
N THR A 182 11.75 4.38 16.53
CA THR A 182 10.67 5.18 17.11
C THR A 182 10.92 6.68 16.92
N SER A 183 9.89 7.49 17.15
CA SER A 183 9.96 8.96 17.08
C SER A 183 10.93 9.55 18.12
N GLU A 184 11.16 8.84 19.21
CA GLU A 184 12.13 9.22 20.26
C GLU A 184 13.57 8.90 19.88
N GLY A 185 13.80 8.29 18.70
CA GLY A 185 15.12 7.89 18.20
C GLY A 185 15.61 6.55 18.72
N PHE A 186 14.77 5.77 19.40
CA PHE A 186 15.16 4.46 19.88
C PHE A 186 15.13 3.43 18.77
N ILE A 187 16.14 2.54 18.76
CA ILE A 187 16.18 1.38 17.87
C ILE A 187 15.78 0.14 18.66
N TRP A 188 14.82 -0.57 18.09
CA TRP A 188 14.30 -1.82 18.60
C TRP A 188 14.58 -2.94 17.59
N LYS A 189 14.75 -4.16 18.07
CA LYS A 189 14.79 -5.37 17.24
C LYS A 189 13.76 -6.38 17.74
N TYR A 190 13.20 -7.13 16.79
CA TYR A 190 12.35 -8.27 17.12
C TYR A 190 13.09 -9.57 16.85
N ASN A 191 13.21 -10.39 17.90
CA ASN A 191 13.87 -11.68 17.84
C ASN A 191 13.18 -12.63 18.82
N GLN A 192 13.01 -13.88 18.41
CA GLN A 192 12.43 -14.95 19.25
C GLN A 192 11.14 -14.53 19.99
N GLN A 193 10.24 -13.85 19.26
CA GLN A 193 8.95 -13.35 19.78
C GLN A 193 9.05 -12.21 20.81
N HIS A 194 10.20 -11.58 20.94
CA HIS A 194 10.39 -10.46 21.84
C HIS A 194 10.91 -9.21 21.12
N LEU A 195 10.30 -8.07 21.45
CA LEU A 195 10.75 -6.76 21.05
C LEU A 195 11.76 -6.26 22.10
N THR A 196 13.00 -5.99 21.70
CA THR A 196 14.07 -5.55 22.60
C THR A 196 14.70 -4.26 22.10
N LYS A 197 14.92 -3.31 23.01
CA LYS A 197 15.62 -2.07 22.72
C LYS A 197 17.12 -2.36 22.52
N VAL A 198 17.69 -1.83 21.43
CA VAL A 198 19.09 -2.06 21.03
C VAL A 198 19.94 -0.84 21.31
N ALA A 199 19.45 0.36 20.94
CA ALA A 199 20.18 1.62 21.06
C ALA A 199 19.24 2.83 21.24
N ASN A 200 19.82 3.91 21.70
CA ASN A 200 19.23 5.24 21.77
C ASN A 200 19.70 6.06 20.56
#